data_fcf94bb7e42567212c9b5be6aa9781d5
#
_entry.id   fcf94bb7e42567212c9b5be6aa9781d5
#
_cell.length_a   1.000
_cell.length_b   1.000
_cell.length_c   1.000
_cell.angle_alpha   90.00
_cell.angle_beta   90.00
_cell.angle_gamma   90.00
#
_symmetry.space_group_name_H-M   'P 1'
#
loop_
_entity.id
_entity.type
_entity.pdbx_description
1 polymer ?
#
loop_
_entity_poly.entity_id
_entity_poly.type
_entity_poly.pdbx_seq_one_letter_code
_entity_poly.pdbx_strand_id
1 'polypeptide(L)'
;ILNESLGRTARINYLYEGSPVSILINRAKRDVNVTEKEIEINNKLDVVITEFPRDHLREREIRTELQKFLSEKIEKDMNEMMGKLQEAKSDAIGLGRIVRAYHHRLYKEDWSEHFSTLNIPINVEVEIVKTGILY
;
A
#
# COMPACT_ATOMS: atom_id res chain seq x y z
N ILE A 1 1.13 -5.01 4.50
CA ILE A 1 0.74 -3.63 4.14
C ILE A 1 -0.71 -3.56 3.66
N LEU A 2 -1.19 -4.54 2.90
CA LEU A 2 -2.58 -4.57 2.47
C LEU A 2 -3.55 -4.91 3.60
N ASN A 3 -3.04 -5.42 4.70
CA ASN A 3 -3.81 -5.74 5.89
C ASN A 3 -3.56 -4.68 6.94
N GLU A 4 -4.60 -4.02 7.43
CA GLU A 4 -4.49 -2.93 8.42
C GLU A 4 -3.80 -3.35 9.71
N SER A 5 -3.99 -4.60 10.16
CA SER A 5 -3.35 -5.08 11.38
C SER A 5 -1.84 -5.20 11.24
N LEU A 6 -1.34 -5.47 10.04
CA LEU A 6 0.09 -5.49 9.76
C LEU A 6 0.65 -4.08 9.58
N GLY A 7 -0.16 -3.15 9.04
CA GLY A 7 0.26 -1.79 8.79
C GLY A 7 0.70 -1.03 10.03
N ARG A 8 0.11 -1.31 11.17
CA ARG A 8 0.41 -0.58 12.43
C ARG A 8 1.81 -0.80 12.97
N THR A 9 2.41 -1.94 12.70
CA THR A 9 3.72 -2.31 13.27
C THR A 9 4.76 -2.62 12.22
N ALA A 10 4.40 -2.51 10.95
CA ALA A 10 5.30 -2.86 9.86
C ALA A 10 6.44 -1.86 9.75
N ARG A 11 7.67 -2.39 9.79
CA ARG A 11 8.87 -1.63 9.47
C ARG A 11 9.34 -2.09 8.11
N ILE A 12 9.58 -1.14 7.21
CA ILE A 12 10.00 -1.42 5.84
C ILE A 12 11.28 -0.66 5.55
N ASN A 13 12.22 -1.33 4.86
CA ASN A 13 13.50 -0.76 4.50
C ASN A 13 13.59 -0.61 2.99
N TYR A 14 14.02 0.56 2.55
CA TYR A 14 14.23 0.85 1.13
C TYR A 14 15.60 1.49 0.92
N LEU A 15 16.03 1.53 -0.33
CA LEU A 15 17.20 2.29 -0.75
C LEU A 15 16.72 3.50 -1.56
N TYR A 16 17.06 4.68 -1.10
CA TYR A 16 16.80 5.93 -1.79
C TYR A 16 18.11 6.57 -2.20
N GLU A 17 18.36 6.61 -3.50
CA GLU A 17 19.63 7.10 -4.05
C GLU A 17 20.84 6.44 -3.39
N GLY A 18 20.76 5.12 -3.18
CA GLY A 18 21.82 4.34 -2.56
C GLY A 18 21.89 4.43 -1.04
N SER A 19 21.06 5.24 -0.41
CA SER A 19 21.04 5.40 1.05
C SER A 19 19.89 4.61 1.66
N PRO A 20 20.13 3.86 2.74
CA PRO A 20 19.07 3.12 3.39
C PRO A 20 18.06 4.05 4.05
N VAL A 21 16.79 3.74 3.87
CA VAL A 21 15.68 4.43 4.50
C VAL A 21 14.84 3.39 5.22
N SER A 22 14.64 3.57 6.51
CA SER A 22 13.73 2.73 7.29
C SER A 22 12.51 3.54 7.66
N ILE A 23 11.36 2.98 7.39
CA ILE A 23 10.09 3.60 7.75
C ILE A 23 9.28 2.69 8.65
N LEU A 24 8.49 3.31 9.51
CA LEU A 24 7.49 2.62 10.32
C LEU A 24 6.13 3.15 9.89
N ILE A 25 5.24 2.24 9.51
CA ILE A 25 3.88 2.64 9.16
C ILE A 25 3.12 2.90 10.45
N ASN A 26 2.80 4.18 10.66
CA ASN A 26 2.12 4.64 11.86
C ASN A 26 0.60 4.49 11.73
N ARG A 27 0.08 4.75 10.54
CA ARG A 27 -1.35 4.67 10.25
C ARG A 27 -1.56 4.28 8.80
N ALA A 28 -2.45 3.35 8.55
CA ALA A 28 -2.85 2.96 7.21
C ALA A 28 -4.37 3.12 7.07
N LYS A 29 -4.79 3.78 6.02
CA LYS A 29 -6.20 3.96 5.69
C LYS A 29 -6.42 3.41 4.29
N ARG A 30 -7.41 2.52 4.16
CA ARG A 30 -7.72 1.88 2.90
C ARG A 30 -9.15 2.19 2.48
N ASP A 31 -9.32 2.53 1.22
CA ASP A 31 -10.61 2.73 0.61
C ASP A 31 -10.73 1.81 -0.61
N VAL A 32 -11.83 1.09 -0.73
CA VAL A 32 -12.05 0.11 -1.79
C VAL A 32 -13.27 0.51 -2.60
N ASN A 33 -13.08 0.73 -3.89
CA ASN A 33 -14.16 1.07 -4.83
C ASN A 33 -14.40 -0.09 -5.78
N VAL A 34 -15.59 -0.64 -5.78
CA VAL A 34 -15.95 -1.83 -6.55
C VAL A 34 -16.89 -1.46 -7.68
N THR A 35 -16.54 -1.88 -8.91
CA THR A 35 -17.40 -1.81 -10.07
C THR A 35 -17.49 -3.20 -10.69
N GLU A 36 -18.27 -3.37 -11.77
CA GLU A 36 -18.39 -4.66 -12.44
C GLU A 36 -17.06 -5.19 -13.00
N LYS A 37 -16.16 -4.29 -13.39
CA LYS A 37 -14.92 -4.63 -14.09
C LYS A 37 -13.66 -4.42 -13.28
N GLU A 38 -13.76 -3.70 -12.18
CA GLU A 38 -12.60 -3.20 -11.47
C GLU A 38 -12.83 -3.11 -9.98
N ILE A 39 -11.79 -3.40 -9.21
CA ILE A 39 -11.75 -3.10 -7.79
C ILE A 39 -10.55 -2.20 -7.57
N GLU A 40 -10.81 -0.92 -7.31
CA GLU A 40 -9.76 0.04 -7.04
C GLU A 40 -9.49 0.10 -5.54
N ILE A 41 -8.23 -0.05 -5.17
CA ILE A 41 -7.81 0.01 -3.77
C ILE A 41 -6.93 1.24 -3.59
N ASN A 42 -7.40 2.17 -2.76
CA ASN A 42 -6.65 3.39 -2.46
C ASN A 42 -6.13 3.30 -1.03
N ASN A 43 -4.82 3.45 -0.86
CA ASN A 43 -4.17 3.40 0.43
C ASN A 43 -3.53 4.73 0.75
N LYS A 44 -3.77 5.22 1.95
CA LYS A 44 -3.05 6.36 2.49
C LYS A 44 -2.25 5.89 3.69
N LEU A 45 -0.93 6.08 3.63
CA LEU A 45 -0.01 5.62 4.66
C LEU A 45 0.66 6.82 5.33
N ASP A 46 0.48 6.94 6.63
CA ASP A 46 1.22 7.90 7.44
C ASP A 46 2.42 7.15 7.99
N VAL A 47 3.62 7.62 7.66
CA VAL A 47 4.85 6.94 8.01
C VAL A 47 5.76 7.81 8.88
N VAL A 48 6.56 7.13 9.69
CA VAL A 48 7.60 7.73 10.50
C VAL A 48 8.94 7.25 9.94
N ILE A 49 9.84 8.16 9.65
CA ILE A 49 11.20 7.80 9.22
C ILE A 49 12.01 7.47 10.48
N THR A 50 12.47 6.24 10.59
CA THR A 50 13.24 5.77 11.74
C THR A 50 14.73 5.72 11.47
N GLU A 51 15.13 5.65 10.20
CA GLU A 51 16.53 5.64 9.81
C GLU A 51 16.69 6.27 8.43
N PHE A 52 17.58 7.24 8.34
CA PHE A 52 17.97 7.86 7.09
C PHE A 52 19.30 8.58 7.32
N PRO A 53 20.39 8.24 6.61
CA PRO A 53 21.72 8.78 6.91
C PRO A 53 21.92 10.25 6.53
N ARG A 54 20.99 10.87 5.84
CA ARG A 54 21.07 12.28 5.49
C ARG A 54 20.32 13.13 6.51
N ASP A 55 20.98 14.15 7.04
CA ASP A 55 20.39 15.11 7.98
C ASP A 55 19.52 16.17 7.28
N HIS A 56 18.78 15.77 6.25
CA HIS A 56 18.07 16.73 5.41
C HIS A 56 16.55 16.59 5.44
N LEU A 57 16.01 15.76 6.35
CA LEU A 57 14.56 15.56 6.44
C LEU A 57 13.81 16.81 6.93
N ARG A 58 14.52 17.79 7.44
CA ARG A 58 13.94 19.08 7.80
C ARG A 58 13.61 19.92 6.57
N GLU A 59 14.34 19.69 5.48
CA GLU A 59 14.11 20.41 4.25
C GLU A 59 12.84 19.87 3.59
N ARG A 60 11.92 20.77 3.36
CA ARG A 60 10.62 20.42 2.77
C ARG A 60 10.74 19.72 1.43
N GLU A 61 11.71 20.15 0.61
CA GLU A 61 11.93 19.58 -0.72
C GLU A 61 12.33 18.11 -0.64
N ILE A 62 13.26 17.76 0.25
CA ILE A 62 13.71 16.38 0.42
C ILE A 62 12.60 15.50 0.95
N ARG A 63 11.82 16.03 1.89
CA ARG A 63 10.68 15.29 2.43
C ARG A 63 9.66 15.01 1.33
N THR A 64 9.36 15.98 0.49
CA THR A 64 8.41 15.84 -0.62
C THR A 64 8.90 14.81 -1.64
N GLU A 65 10.18 14.85 -2.00
CA GLU A 65 10.79 13.89 -2.90
C GLU A 65 10.77 12.48 -2.33
N LEU A 66 11.07 12.35 -1.04
CA LEU A 66 11.06 11.06 -0.38
C LEU A 66 9.64 10.49 -0.29
N GLN A 67 8.65 11.33 -0.01
CA GLN A 67 7.25 10.91 -0.02
C GLN A 67 6.83 10.38 -1.39
N LYS A 68 7.23 11.06 -2.45
CA LYS A 68 6.94 10.64 -3.82
C LYS A 68 7.61 9.31 -4.12
N PHE A 69 8.89 9.16 -3.77
CA PHE A 69 9.64 7.92 -3.95
C PHE A 69 8.95 6.76 -3.24
N LEU A 70 8.61 6.94 -1.96
CA LEU A 70 7.98 5.91 -1.16
C LEU A 70 6.60 5.54 -1.70
N SER A 71 5.81 6.53 -2.11
CA SER A 71 4.50 6.28 -2.70
C SER A 71 4.60 5.42 -3.95
N GLU A 72 5.48 5.78 -4.86
CA GLU A 72 5.68 5.04 -6.11
C GLU A 72 6.23 3.63 -5.87
N LYS A 73 7.18 3.51 -4.97
CA LYS A 73 7.83 2.23 -4.67
C LYS A 73 6.87 1.25 -3.99
N ILE A 74 6.14 1.70 -3.00
CA ILE A 74 5.17 0.87 -2.29
C ILE A 74 4.02 0.49 -3.24
N GLU A 75 3.54 1.43 -4.03
CA GLU A 75 2.49 1.17 -5.01
C GLU A 75 2.91 0.10 -6.01
N LYS A 76 4.13 0.19 -6.53
CA LYS A 76 4.66 -0.82 -7.43
C LYS A 76 4.73 -2.19 -6.76
N ASP A 77 5.25 -2.25 -5.55
CA ASP A 77 5.38 -3.51 -4.81
C ASP A 77 4.02 -4.14 -4.53
N MET A 78 3.03 -3.33 -4.18
CA MET A 78 1.66 -3.81 -3.92
C MET A 78 0.99 -4.32 -5.19
N ASN A 79 1.17 -3.63 -6.32
CA ASN A 79 0.60 -4.08 -7.58
C ASN A 79 1.25 -5.37 -8.08
N GLU A 80 2.55 -5.52 -7.89
CA GLU A 80 3.24 -6.77 -8.21
C GLU A 80 2.74 -7.93 -7.35
N MET A 81 2.54 -7.69 -6.06
CA MET A 81 1.99 -8.69 -5.16
C MET A 81 0.57 -9.07 -5.56
N MET A 82 -0.27 -8.10 -5.91
CA MET A 82 -1.63 -8.36 -6.35
C MET A 82 -1.64 -9.21 -7.61
N GLY A 83 -0.75 -8.92 -8.56
CA GLY A 83 -0.62 -9.73 -9.77
C GLY A 83 -0.30 -11.20 -9.46
N LYS A 84 0.58 -11.43 -8.50
CA LYS A 84 0.93 -12.80 -8.06
C LYS A 84 -0.26 -13.50 -7.38
N LEU A 85 -1.01 -12.77 -6.56
CA LEU A 85 -2.20 -13.31 -5.92
C LEU A 85 -3.26 -13.71 -6.96
N GLN A 86 -3.43 -12.89 -7.98
CA GLN A 86 -4.38 -13.18 -9.06
C GLN A 86 -3.95 -14.39 -9.89
N GLU A 87 -2.66 -14.52 -10.20
CA GLU A 87 -2.14 -15.69 -10.89
C GLU A 87 -2.38 -16.99 -10.09
N ALA A 88 -2.23 -16.90 -8.79
CA ALA A 88 -2.46 -18.03 -7.89
C ALA A 88 -3.94 -18.21 -7.54
N LYS A 89 -4.81 -17.35 -8.02
CA LYS A 89 -6.25 -17.33 -7.71
C LYS A 89 -6.50 -17.28 -6.20
N SER A 90 -5.61 -16.59 -5.48
CA SER A 90 -5.62 -16.52 -4.02
C SER A 90 -6.04 -15.13 -3.54
N ASP A 91 -7.28 -15.01 -3.10
CA ASP A 91 -7.80 -13.77 -2.52
C ASP A 91 -7.39 -13.68 -1.03
N ALA A 92 -6.08 -13.64 -0.78
CA ALA A 92 -5.53 -13.63 0.57
C ALA A 92 -5.91 -12.38 1.38
N ILE A 93 -6.26 -11.28 0.72
CA ILE A 93 -6.64 -10.05 1.40
C ILE A 93 -8.15 -9.94 1.67
N GLY A 94 -8.93 -10.91 1.18
CA GLY A 94 -10.36 -10.99 1.47
C GLY A 94 -11.25 -10.04 0.69
N LEU A 95 -10.90 -9.71 -0.56
CA LEU A 95 -11.73 -8.83 -1.39
C LEU A 95 -13.12 -9.41 -1.66
N GLY A 96 -13.21 -10.73 -1.84
CA GLY A 96 -14.49 -11.40 -2.04
C GLY A 96 -15.45 -11.18 -0.89
N ARG A 97 -14.93 -11.14 0.33
CA ARG A 97 -15.73 -10.87 1.53
C ARG A 97 -16.28 -9.45 1.52
N ILE A 98 -15.49 -8.49 1.08
CA ILE A 98 -15.90 -7.09 0.98
C ILE A 98 -16.98 -6.93 -0.10
N VAL A 99 -16.77 -7.54 -1.27
CA VAL A 99 -17.74 -7.49 -2.36
C VAL A 99 -19.06 -8.14 -1.95
N ARG A 100 -18.99 -9.31 -1.32
CA ARG A 100 -20.18 -10.01 -0.85
C ARG A 100 -20.96 -9.21 0.20
N ALA A 101 -20.25 -8.55 1.12
CA ALA A 101 -20.90 -7.80 2.20
C ALA A 101 -21.49 -6.47 1.73
N TYR A 102 -20.80 -5.73 0.89
CA TYR A 102 -21.16 -4.36 0.54
C TYR A 102 -21.59 -4.16 -0.90
N HIS A 103 -21.28 -5.09 -1.79
CA HIS A 103 -21.58 -5.03 -3.22
C HIS A 103 -22.14 -6.36 -3.73
N HIS A 104 -23.11 -6.89 -3.02
CA HIS A 104 -23.67 -8.20 -3.23
C HIS A 104 -24.02 -8.54 -4.69
N ARG A 105 -24.52 -7.57 -5.46
CA ARG A 105 -24.86 -7.78 -6.88
C ARG A 105 -23.66 -8.10 -7.74
N LEU A 106 -22.47 -7.66 -7.31
CA LEU A 106 -21.23 -7.83 -8.07
C LEU A 106 -20.47 -9.08 -7.65
N TYR A 107 -20.91 -9.75 -6.59
CA TYR A 107 -20.29 -10.97 -6.13
C TYR A 107 -20.60 -12.15 -7.06
N LYS A 108 -19.58 -12.90 -7.43
CA LYS A 108 -19.71 -14.11 -8.25
C LYS A 108 -19.42 -15.34 -7.40
N GLU A 109 -20.23 -16.40 -7.57
CA GLU A 109 -20.02 -17.65 -6.82
C GLU A 109 -18.65 -18.27 -7.11
N ASP A 110 -18.20 -18.18 -8.35
CA ASP A 110 -16.86 -18.61 -8.73
C ASP A 110 -15.86 -17.46 -8.52
N TRP A 111 -15.76 -17.03 -7.28
CA TRP A 111 -14.96 -15.85 -6.92
C TRP A 111 -13.48 -15.99 -7.27
N SER A 112 -12.88 -17.18 -7.06
CA SER A 112 -11.45 -17.36 -7.34
C SER A 112 -11.12 -17.12 -8.81
N GLU A 113 -11.95 -17.63 -9.72
CA GLU A 113 -11.78 -17.39 -11.15
C GLU A 113 -12.06 -15.93 -11.51
N HIS A 114 -13.11 -15.36 -10.97
CA HIS A 114 -13.46 -13.98 -11.21
C HIS A 114 -12.38 -13.02 -10.70
N PHE A 115 -11.87 -13.26 -9.51
CA PHE A 115 -10.79 -12.51 -8.92
C PHE A 115 -9.55 -12.50 -9.81
N SER A 116 -9.20 -13.64 -10.40
CA SER A 116 -8.02 -13.75 -11.25
C SER A 116 -8.12 -12.93 -12.53
N THR A 117 -9.33 -12.58 -12.96
CA THR A 117 -9.58 -11.83 -14.20
C THR A 117 -9.87 -10.35 -13.99
N LEU A 118 -10.13 -9.94 -12.76
CA LEU A 118 -10.45 -8.54 -12.45
C LEU A 118 -9.24 -7.63 -12.60
N ASN A 119 -9.52 -6.39 -12.97
CA ASN A 119 -8.52 -5.33 -12.88
C ASN A 119 -8.57 -4.77 -11.46
N ILE A 120 -7.45 -4.87 -10.75
CA ILE A 120 -7.37 -4.43 -9.35
C ILE A 120 -6.20 -3.45 -9.18
N PRO A 121 -6.36 -2.20 -9.61
CA PRO A 121 -5.33 -1.19 -9.44
C PRO A 121 -5.21 -0.80 -7.97
N ILE A 122 -3.98 -0.69 -7.51
CA ILE A 122 -3.68 -0.27 -6.14
C ILE A 122 -2.95 1.07 -6.22
N ASN A 123 -3.51 2.07 -5.58
CA ASN A 123 -2.93 3.40 -5.48
C ASN A 123 -2.43 3.61 -4.05
N VAL A 124 -1.27 4.22 -3.92
CA VAL A 124 -0.64 4.47 -2.61
C VAL A 124 -0.21 5.92 -2.52
N GLU A 125 -0.61 6.56 -1.44
CA GLU A 125 -0.15 7.88 -1.07
C GLU A 125 0.54 7.79 0.29
N VAL A 126 1.79 8.21 0.36
CA VAL A 126 2.58 8.21 1.58
C VAL A 126 2.75 9.63 2.08
N GLU A 127 2.50 9.82 3.36
CA GLU A 127 2.78 11.09 4.04
C GLU A 127 3.75 10.84 5.19
N ILE A 128 4.84 11.60 5.22
CA ILE A 128 5.79 11.55 6.33
C ILE A 128 5.25 12.49 7.41
N VAL A 129 4.70 11.90 8.45
CA VAL A 129 4.05 12.69 9.52
C VAL A 129 5.01 13.09 10.62
N LYS A 130 6.09 12.32 10.78
CA LYS A 130 7.06 12.54 11.85
C LYS A 130 8.33 11.79 11.50
N THR A 131 9.46 12.27 11.98
CA THR A 131 10.72 11.53 11.90
C THR A 131 11.15 11.11 13.29
N GLY A 132 11.61 9.86 13.42
CA GLY A 132 12.23 9.35 14.64
C GLY A 132 13.73 9.66 14.71
N ILE A 133 14.28 10.32 13.71
CA ILE A 133 15.69 10.68 13.66
C ILE A 133 15.91 11.96 14.46
N LEU A 134 16.90 11.93 15.34
CA LEU A 134 17.30 13.09 16.11
C LEU A 134 18.28 13.93 15.30
N TYR A 135 18.10 15.22 15.33
CA TYR A 135 18.94 16.16 14.62
C TYR A 135 19.91 16.88 15.57
#